data_3f6346b42f8b5d5ce072f382913b178f
#
_entry.id   3f6346b42f8b5d5ce072f382913b178f
#
_cell.length_a   1.000
_cell.length_b   1.000
_cell.length_c   1.000
_cell.angle_alpha   90.00
_cell.angle_beta   90.00
_cell.angle_gamma   90.00
#
_symmetry.space_group_name_H-M   'P 1'
#
loop_
_entity.id
_entity.type
_entity.pdbx_description
1 polymer ?
#
loop_
_entity_poly.entity_id
_entity_poly.type
_entity_poly.pdbx_seq_one_letter_code
_entity_poly.pdbx_strand_id
1 'polypeptide(L)'
;MTRDGNKKNTAGKPATAKTVTAKNTRVKKTTAKTEKTAKPAMAKAPTQTRELILDILLEILEKGQHSHVVLRQALEKYQYLPKSDRAFITRTVEGTIERLITIDGVLDLCSNTKVKKMKPVIRTILRMSVYQMLWMDRIPDRAVCSEAVNLAEKRHFAGLKGFVNGVLRAVSRRKEEFDFPDWEKKYSMPDWLIENWKSQYGSKATEQMLQAFLAEMPTTVRCNLDRASLEEIRESLEAQGVTVTESPLLA
;
A
#
# COMPACT_ATOMS: atom_id res chain seq x y z
N MET A 1 -20.82 -68.60 -16.31
CA MET A 1 -20.03 -68.22 -17.50
C MET A 1 -19.77 -66.73 -17.39
N THR A 2 -18.58 -66.40 -16.83
CA THR A 2 -17.40 -65.80 -17.52
C THR A 2 -17.71 -64.44 -18.10
N ARG A 3 -17.06 -63.32 -17.75
CA ARG A 3 -15.62 -63.07 -17.61
C ARG A 3 -15.34 -61.76 -16.88
N ASP A 4 -14.28 -61.79 -16.08
CA ASP A 4 -13.53 -60.69 -15.52
C ASP A 4 -13.12 -59.64 -16.55
N GLY A 5 -13.08 -58.37 -16.09
CA GLY A 5 -12.52 -57.23 -16.80
C GLY A 5 -11.94 -56.23 -15.83
N ASN A 6 -10.83 -56.64 -15.18
CA ASN A 6 -10.02 -55.78 -14.31
C ASN A 6 -9.34 -54.67 -15.15
N LYS A 7 -9.78 -53.42 -15.05
CA LYS A 7 -9.01 -52.26 -15.52
C LYS A 7 -8.44 -51.52 -14.31
N LYS A 8 -7.15 -51.76 -14.06
CA LYS A 8 -6.31 -50.98 -13.17
C LYS A 8 -6.27 -49.53 -13.65
N ASN A 9 -6.91 -48.67 -12.92
CA ASN A 9 -6.74 -47.22 -13.05
C ASN A 9 -5.46 -46.84 -12.26
N THR A 10 -4.39 -46.61 -12.97
CA THR A 10 -3.18 -45.98 -12.43
C THR A 10 -3.45 -44.53 -12.26
N ALA A 11 -3.82 -44.11 -11.02
CA ALA A 11 -3.91 -42.72 -10.65
C ALA A 11 -2.51 -42.08 -10.70
N GLY A 12 -2.29 -41.26 -11.70
CA GLY A 12 -1.12 -40.37 -11.76
C GLY A 12 -1.14 -39.41 -10.56
N LYS A 13 -0.06 -39.41 -9.81
CA LYS A 13 0.15 -38.45 -8.74
C LYS A 13 0.09 -37.02 -9.29
N PRO A 14 -0.64 -36.08 -8.66
CA PRO A 14 -0.60 -34.69 -9.09
C PRO A 14 0.82 -34.15 -8.88
N ALA A 15 1.36 -33.50 -9.91
CA ALA A 15 2.63 -32.77 -9.82
C ALA A 15 2.51 -31.66 -8.76
N THR A 16 3.36 -31.71 -7.76
CA THR A 16 3.44 -30.69 -6.71
C THR A 16 3.88 -29.36 -7.32
N ALA A 17 2.97 -28.40 -7.44
CA ALA A 17 3.27 -27.05 -7.87
C ALA A 17 4.10 -26.36 -6.78
N LYS A 18 5.37 -26.06 -7.06
CA LYS A 18 6.22 -25.24 -6.17
C LYS A 18 5.87 -23.77 -6.33
N THR A 19 5.59 -23.09 -5.22
CA THR A 19 5.33 -21.64 -5.18
C THR A 19 6.59 -20.91 -4.71
N VAL A 20 6.98 -19.86 -5.42
CA VAL A 20 8.15 -19.03 -5.13
C VAL A 20 7.68 -17.67 -4.62
N THR A 21 8.23 -17.21 -3.50
CA THR A 21 7.90 -15.93 -2.87
C THR A 21 8.98 -14.89 -3.15
N ALA A 22 8.61 -13.79 -3.78
CA ALA A 22 9.50 -12.67 -4.06
C ALA A 22 9.38 -11.60 -2.96
N LYS A 23 10.49 -11.27 -2.29
CA LYS A 23 10.56 -10.19 -1.29
C LYS A 23 11.25 -8.96 -1.89
N ASN A 24 10.57 -7.82 -1.82
CA ASN A 24 11.20 -6.52 -2.07
C ASN A 24 12.00 -6.13 -0.82
N THR A 25 13.31 -6.42 -0.82
CA THR A 25 14.15 -6.24 0.36
C THR A 25 14.53 -4.77 0.56
N ARG A 26 14.11 -4.22 1.68
CA ARG A 26 14.67 -2.99 2.25
C ARG A 26 16.01 -3.33 2.91
N VAL A 27 17.12 -3.00 2.23
CA VAL A 27 18.46 -3.20 2.77
C VAL A 27 18.67 -2.30 4.00
N LYS A 28 18.76 -2.89 5.20
CA LYS A 28 19.28 -2.22 6.39
C LYS A 28 20.78 -2.00 6.16
N LYS A 29 21.22 -0.72 6.18
CA LYS A 29 22.62 -0.35 6.12
C LYS A 29 23.35 -0.79 7.38
N THR A 30 24.27 -1.70 7.22
CA THR A 30 25.44 -1.83 8.11
C THR A 30 26.51 -0.84 7.62
N THR A 31 27.08 -0.09 8.53
CA THR A 31 28.08 0.95 8.28
C THR A 31 29.37 0.38 7.71
N ALA A 32 29.61 0.64 6.42
CA ALA A 32 30.94 0.64 5.84
C ALA A 32 31.09 1.95 5.03
N LYS A 33 32.10 2.70 5.40
CA LYS A 33 32.48 4.02 4.88
C LYS A 33 33.16 3.81 3.52
N THR A 34 32.48 4.10 2.40
CA THR A 34 33.14 4.29 1.10
C THR A 34 32.26 5.11 0.16
N GLU A 35 32.86 6.11 -0.42
CA GLU A 35 32.54 6.94 -1.59
C GLU A 35 31.10 7.34 -1.93
N LYS A 36 30.91 8.68 -1.94
CA LYS A 36 29.74 9.40 -2.40
C LYS A 36 29.59 9.25 -3.93
N THR A 37 28.84 8.26 -4.38
CA THR A 37 28.12 8.36 -5.65
C THR A 37 26.71 8.86 -5.33
N ALA A 38 26.39 10.06 -5.75
CA ALA A 38 25.08 10.67 -5.61
C ALA A 38 24.04 9.76 -6.28
N LYS A 39 23.21 9.09 -5.48
CA LYS A 39 22.01 8.41 -5.98
C LYS A 39 21.08 9.49 -6.54
N PRO A 40 20.49 9.29 -7.73
CA PRO A 40 19.52 10.24 -8.27
C PRO A 40 18.38 10.41 -7.24
N ALA A 41 18.18 11.66 -6.81
CA ALA A 41 16.98 12.03 -6.07
C ALA A 41 15.78 11.56 -6.89
N MET A 42 14.83 10.82 -6.26
CA MET A 42 13.58 10.49 -6.93
C MET A 42 12.99 11.80 -7.43
N ALA A 43 12.93 11.94 -8.76
CA ALA A 43 12.34 13.08 -9.42
C ALA A 43 10.97 13.34 -8.77
N LYS A 44 10.67 14.61 -8.46
CA LYS A 44 9.34 15.02 -7.98
C LYS A 44 8.29 14.36 -8.85
N ALA A 45 7.51 13.44 -8.28
CA ALA A 45 6.35 12.93 -9.00
C ALA A 45 5.54 14.16 -9.45
N PRO A 46 5.25 14.32 -10.74
CA PRO A 46 4.68 15.56 -11.24
C PRO A 46 3.35 15.85 -10.54
N THR A 47 3.00 17.10 -10.39
CA THR A 47 1.70 17.54 -9.84
C THR A 47 0.53 16.81 -10.48
N GLN A 48 0.64 16.47 -11.76
CA GLN A 48 -0.32 15.68 -12.52
C GLN A 48 -0.54 14.27 -11.93
N THR A 49 0.49 13.59 -11.46
CA THR A 49 0.36 12.26 -10.82
C THR A 49 -0.41 12.34 -9.51
N ARG A 50 -0.19 13.40 -8.71
CA ARG A 50 -0.95 13.61 -7.47
C ARG A 50 -2.39 14.04 -7.71
N GLU A 51 -2.67 14.76 -8.78
CA GLU A 51 -4.04 15.06 -9.22
C GLU A 51 -4.79 13.78 -9.57
N LEU A 52 -4.15 12.87 -10.27
CA LEU A 52 -4.74 11.58 -10.61
C LEU A 52 -5.02 10.74 -9.36
N ILE A 53 -4.09 10.70 -8.39
CA ILE A 53 -4.31 10.04 -7.09
C ILE A 53 -5.52 10.65 -6.38
N LEU A 54 -5.63 11.97 -6.35
CA LEU A 54 -6.76 12.67 -5.74
C LEU A 54 -8.08 12.27 -6.39
N ASP A 55 -8.14 12.23 -7.72
CA ASP A 55 -9.34 11.87 -8.46
C ASP A 55 -9.75 10.41 -8.18
N ILE A 56 -8.80 9.49 -8.20
CA ILE A 56 -9.03 8.08 -7.86
C ILE A 56 -9.58 7.94 -6.44
N LEU A 57 -8.96 8.61 -5.47
CA LEU A 57 -9.40 8.55 -4.07
C LEU A 57 -10.77 9.18 -3.86
N LEU A 58 -11.13 10.25 -4.59
CA LEU A 58 -12.46 10.84 -4.55
C LEU A 58 -13.54 9.89 -5.09
N GLU A 59 -13.26 9.17 -6.19
CA GLU A 59 -14.18 8.14 -6.71
C GLU A 59 -14.40 7.01 -5.68
N ILE A 60 -13.34 6.59 -5.00
CA ILE A 60 -13.41 5.49 -4.04
C ILE A 60 -14.05 5.94 -2.72
N LEU A 61 -13.51 7.00 -2.10
CA LEU A 61 -13.86 7.37 -0.72
C LEU A 61 -15.13 8.22 -0.61
N GLU A 62 -15.48 8.99 -1.65
CA GLU A 62 -16.62 9.89 -1.62
C GLU A 62 -17.81 9.39 -2.44
N LYS A 63 -17.54 8.63 -3.52
CA LYS A 63 -18.60 8.05 -4.37
C LYS A 63 -18.84 6.56 -4.12
N GLY A 64 -18.05 5.92 -3.24
CA GLY A 64 -18.21 4.53 -2.84
C GLY A 64 -17.88 3.50 -3.93
N GLN A 65 -17.05 3.88 -4.92
CA GLN A 65 -16.62 2.96 -5.96
C GLN A 65 -15.59 1.96 -5.43
N HIS A 66 -15.56 0.76 -5.99
CA HIS A 66 -14.62 -0.29 -5.59
C HIS A 66 -13.18 0.07 -5.97
N SER A 67 -12.27 0.06 -5.00
CA SER A 67 -10.88 0.50 -5.16
C SER A 67 -10.14 -0.21 -6.30
N HIS A 68 -10.24 -1.54 -6.38
CA HIS A 68 -9.59 -2.35 -7.41
C HIS A 68 -10.09 -2.04 -8.82
N VAL A 69 -11.37 -1.70 -8.99
CA VAL A 69 -11.96 -1.34 -10.28
C VAL A 69 -11.46 0.02 -10.74
N VAL A 70 -11.57 1.04 -9.86
CA VAL A 70 -11.16 2.41 -10.19
C VAL A 70 -9.66 2.49 -10.47
N LEU A 71 -8.85 1.86 -9.61
CA LEU A 71 -7.39 1.86 -9.76
C LEU A 71 -6.96 1.16 -11.05
N ARG A 72 -7.53 0.00 -11.36
CA ARG A 72 -7.25 -0.73 -12.60
C ARG A 72 -7.60 0.10 -13.82
N GLN A 73 -8.81 0.68 -13.89
CA GLN A 73 -9.25 1.52 -15.00
C GLN A 73 -8.33 2.75 -15.19
N ALA A 74 -7.91 3.38 -14.07
CA ALA A 74 -6.98 4.50 -14.13
C ALA A 74 -5.61 4.06 -14.67
N LEU A 75 -5.05 2.94 -14.20
CA LEU A 75 -3.76 2.44 -14.67
C LEU A 75 -3.79 1.98 -16.14
N GLU A 76 -4.90 1.41 -16.60
CA GLU A 76 -5.12 1.07 -18.00
C GLU A 76 -5.19 2.33 -18.89
N LYS A 77 -5.90 3.37 -18.45
CA LYS A 77 -5.99 4.66 -19.17
C LYS A 77 -4.66 5.38 -19.26
N TYR A 78 -3.83 5.31 -18.21
CA TYR A 78 -2.56 6.02 -18.08
C TYR A 78 -1.34 5.10 -18.24
N GLN A 79 -1.42 4.10 -19.14
CA GLN A 79 -0.33 3.15 -19.40
C GLN A 79 0.97 3.82 -19.89
N TYR A 80 0.87 4.99 -20.50
CA TYR A 80 2.01 5.78 -20.99
C TYR A 80 2.84 6.41 -19.86
N LEU A 81 2.34 6.43 -18.62
CA LEU A 81 3.12 6.92 -17.49
C LEU A 81 4.29 5.99 -17.19
N PRO A 82 5.43 6.54 -16.74
CA PRO A 82 6.56 5.75 -16.28
C PRO A 82 6.16 4.71 -15.23
N LYS A 83 6.83 3.57 -15.19
CA LYS A 83 6.58 2.49 -14.21
C LYS A 83 6.66 2.99 -12.76
N SER A 84 7.60 3.91 -12.48
CA SER A 84 7.74 4.57 -11.17
C SER A 84 6.50 5.36 -10.76
N ASP A 85 5.90 6.09 -11.69
CA ASP A 85 4.73 6.92 -11.41
C ASP A 85 3.49 6.06 -11.19
N ARG A 86 3.32 5.00 -12.00
CA ARG A 86 2.25 4.02 -11.79
C ARG A 86 2.38 3.31 -10.44
N ALA A 87 3.60 2.92 -10.05
CA ALA A 87 3.87 2.35 -8.73
C ALA A 87 3.59 3.34 -7.58
N PHE A 88 3.92 4.62 -7.78
CA PHE A 88 3.62 5.68 -6.82
C PHE A 88 2.10 5.90 -6.67
N ILE A 89 1.35 5.90 -7.77
CA ILE A 89 -0.12 5.98 -7.75
C ILE A 89 -0.71 4.82 -6.95
N THR A 90 -0.37 3.59 -7.32
CA THR A 90 -0.86 2.38 -6.66
C THR A 90 -0.55 2.40 -5.17
N ARG A 91 0.71 2.61 -4.79
CA ARG A 91 1.14 2.63 -3.39
C ARG A 91 0.42 3.71 -2.58
N THR A 92 0.24 4.92 -3.15
CA THR A 92 -0.41 6.02 -2.43
C THR A 92 -1.92 5.78 -2.29
N VAL A 93 -2.58 5.27 -3.33
CA VAL A 93 -4.02 4.99 -3.29
C VAL A 93 -4.32 3.85 -2.31
N GLU A 94 -3.69 2.70 -2.50
CA GLU A 94 -3.93 1.51 -1.67
C GLU A 94 -3.58 1.78 -0.21
N GLY A 95 -2.41 2.35 0.06
CA GLY A 95 -2.00 2.62 1.43
C GLY A 95 -2.81 3.72 2.12
N THR A 96 -3.35 4.70 1.38
CA THR A 96 -4.29 5.69 1.96
C THR A 96 -5.59 5.01 2.39
N ILE A 97 -6.09 4.06 1.62
CA ILE A 97 -7.31 3.30 1.94
C ILE A 97 -7.06 2.36 3.11
N GLU A 98 -5.97 1.61 3.07
CA GLU A 98 -5.56 0.67 4.11
C GLU A 98 -5.42 1.33 5.49
N ARG A 99 -4.83 2.53 5.51
CA ARG A 99 -4.56 3.29 6.74
C ARG A 99 -5.60 4.38 7.04
N LEU A 100 -6.78 4.32 6.40
CA LEU A 100 -7.76 5.41 6.41
C LEU A 100 -8.19 5.83 7.82
N ILE A 101 -8.48 4.86 8.70
CA ILE A 101 -8.96 5.13 10.07
C ILE A 101 -7.83 5.73 10.92
N THR A 102 -6.61 5.21 10.79
CA THR A 102 -5.42 5.77 11.44
C THR A 102 -5.16 7.19 10.97
N ILE A 103 -5.22 7.43 9.65
CA ILE A 103 -5.01 8.75 9.04
C ILE A 103 -6.06 9.75 9.54
N ASP A 104 -7.33 9.36 9.60
CA ASP A 104 -8.39 10.22 10.12
C ASP A 104 -8.17 10.53 11.61
N GLY A 105 -7.68 9.57 12.39
CA GLY A 105 -7.25 9.77 13.78
C GLY A 105 -6.12 10.80 13.91
N VAL A 106 -5.08 10.70 13.07
CA VAL A 106 -3.98 11.68 13.02
C VAL A 106 -4.48 13.07 12.66
N LEU A 107 -5.35 13.18 11.66
CA LEU A 107 -5.92 14.46 11.22
C LEU A 107 -6.78 15.08 12.31
N ASP A 108 -7.58 14.28 13.03
CA ASP A 108 -8.42 14.75 14.13
C ASP A 108 -7.60 15.23 15.35
N LEU A 109 -6.35 14.74 15.54
CA LEU A 109 -5.42 15.22 16.55
C LEU A 109 -4.65 16.48 16.12
N CYS A 110 -4.48 16.71 14.82
CA CYS A 110 -3.69 17.80 14.26
C CYS A 110 -4.53 18.98 13.75
N SER A 111 -5.86 18.86 13.76
CA SER A 111 -6.79 19.85 13.22
C SER A 111 -7.88 20.19 14.22
N ASN A 112 -8.23 21.48 14.33
CA ASN A 112 -9.40 21.94 15.09
C ASN A 112 -10.73 21.59 14.41
N THR A 113 -10.70 21.22 13.11
CA THR A 113 -11.88 20.80 12.36
C THR A 113 -11.85 19.29 12.19
N LYS A 114 -12.87 18.59 12.70
CA LYS A 114 -13.00 17.15 12.56
C LYS A 114 -13.06 16.74 11.09
N VAL A 115 -12.41 15.63 10.74
CA VAL A 115 -12.30 15.11 9.36
C VAL A 115 -13.68 15.01 8.71
N LYS A 116 -14.69 14.51 9.41
CA LYS A 116 -16.08 14.39 8.92
C LYS A 116 -16.72 15.72 8.49
N LYS A 117 -16.24 16.86 9.03
CA LYS A 117 -16.74 18.21 8.72
C LYS A 117 -15.95 18.90 7.61
N MET A 118 -14.83 18.34 7.17
CA MET A 118 -14.02 18.90 6.09
C MET A 118 -14.69 18.72 4.74
N LYS A 119 -14.43 19.64 3.81
CA LYS A 119 -14.84 19.49 2.40
C LYS A 119 -14.20 18.22 1.81
N PRO A 120 -14.93 17.41 1.03
CA PRO A 120 -14.43 16.13 0.49
C PRO A 120 -13.06 16.22 -0.18
N VAL A 121 -12.86 17.21 -1.06
CA VAL A 121 -11.58 17.42 -1.75
C VAL A 121 -10.45 17.71 -0.77
N ILE A 122 -10.66 18.60 0.21
CA ILE A 122 -9.64 18.97 1.22
C ILE A 122 -9.33 17.78 2.11
N ARG A 123 -10.34 17.06 2.57
CA ARG A 123 -10.18 15.83 3.35
C ARG A 123 -9.32 14.81 2.63
N THR A 124 -9.60 14.58 1.35
CA THR A 124 -8.86 13.61 0.54
C THR A 124 -7.43 14.05 0.26
N ILE A 125 -7.20 15.35 0.00
CA ILE A 125 -5.84 15.91 -0.12
C ILE A 125 -5.05 15.68 1.19
N LEU A 126 -5.65 15.96 2.35
CA LEU A 126 -4.99 15.75 3.63
C LEU A 126 -4.70 14.27 3.89
N ARG A 127 -5.65 13.36 3.61
CA ARG A 127 -5.49 11.91 3.79
C ARG A 127 -4.31 11.37 2.99
N MET A 128 -4.27 11.62 1.67
CA MET A 128 -3.17 11.16 0.83
C MET A 128 -1.82 11.79 1.19
N SER A 129 -1.84 13.02 1.72
CA SER A 129 -0.63 13.72 2.15
C SER A 129 -0.09 13.11 3.46
N VAL A 130 -0.95 12.85 4.44
CA VAL A 130 -0.57 12.17 5.69
C VAL A 130 0.02 10.79 5.40
N TYR A 131 -0.59 10.02 4.50
CA TYR A 131 -0.02 8.74 4.09
C TYR A 131 1.40 8.89 3.53
N GLN A 132 1.62 9.84 2.61
CA GLN A 132 2.94 10.11 2.06
C GLN A 132 3.97 10.52 3.12
N MET A 133 3.56 11.29 4.13
CA MET A 133 4.44 11.75 5.20
C MET A 133 4.83 10.65 6.18
N LEU A 134 3.89 9.76 6.54
CA LEU A 134 4.10 8.77 7.61
C LEU A 134 4.63 7.42 7.10
N TRP A 135 4.30 7.02 5.88
CA TRP A 135 4.62 5.67 5.36
C TRP A 135 5.41 5.66 4.05
N MET A 136 5.83 6.83 3.55
CA MET A 136 6.65 6.93 2.33
C MET A 136 7.98 7.66 2.61
N ASP A 137 8.95 6.98 3.21
CA ASP A 137 10.22 7.56 3.71
C ASP A 137 11.06 8.34 2.68
N ARG A 138 10.79 8.17 1.39
CA ARG A 138 11.57 8.83 0.33
C ARG A 138 11.01 10.18 -0.09
N ILE A 139 9.89 10.60 0.47
CA ILE A 139 9.22 11.86 0.11
C ILE A 139 9.45 12.87 1.25
N PRO A 140 10.13 13.99 0.97
CA PRO A 140 10.30 15.03 1.97
C PRO A 140 8.97 15.69 2.34
N ASP A 141 8.71 15.89 3.64
CA ASP A 141 7.49 16.52 4.16
C ASP A 141 7.20 17.87 3.53
N ARG A 142 8.26 18.69 3.32
CA ARG A 142 8.14 19.98 2.66
C ARG A 142 7.56 19.88 1.25
N ALA A 143 7.94 18.83 0.51
CA ALA A 143 7.41 18.58 -0.83
C ALA A 143 5.95 18.19 -0.77
N VAL A 144 5.57 17.32 0.20
CA VAL A 144 4.17 16.92 0.40
C VAL A 144 3.31 18.14 0.74
N CYS A 145 3.74 18.99 1.69
CA CYS A 145 3.02 20.21 2.05
C CYS A 145 2.83 21.17 0.86
N SER A 146 3.87 21.39 0.08
CA SER A 146 3.81 22.27 -1.10
C SER A 146 2.83 21.74 -2.14
N GLU A 147 2.90 20.45 -2.45
CA GLU A 147 2.01 19.83 -3.44
C GLU A 147 0.54 19.80 -2.98
N ALA A 148 0.30 19.55 -1.69
CA ALA A 148 -1.05 19.58 -1.12
C ALA A 148 -1.70 20.99 -1.23
N VAL A 149 -0.92 22.03 -0.97
CA VAL A 149 -1.35 23.43 -1.13
C VAL A 149 -1.65 23.73 -2.61
N ASN A 150 -0.78 23.31 -3.53
CA ASN A 150 -0.98 23.46 -4.97
C ASN A 150 -2.25 22.74 -5.45
N LEU A 151 -2.49 21.51 -4.97
CA LEU A 151 -3.72 20.76 -5.27
C LEU A 151 -4.96 21.47 -4.76
N ALA A 152 -4.95 21.99 -3.54
CA ALA A 152 -6.08 22.75 -3.01
C ALA A 152 -6.39 23.98 -3.87
N GLU A 153 -5.36 24.71 -4.32
CA GLU A 153 -5.53 25.86 -5.20
C GLU A 153 -6.11 25.46 -6.57
N LYS A 154 -5.55 24.45 -7.22
CA LYS A 154 -6.02 23.93 -8.51
C LYS A 154 -7.47 23.42 -8.47
N ARG A 155 -7.90 22.93 -7.31
CA ARG A 155 -9.28 22.46 -7.09
C ARG A 155 -10.22 23.58 -6.59
N HIS A 156 -9.83 24.84 -6.77
CA HIS A 156 -10.62 26.03 -6.41
C HIS A 156 -10.85 26.23 -4.90
N PHE A 157 -9.96 25.67 -4.06
CA PHE A 157 -9.97 25.87 -2.60
C PHE A 157 -8.82 26.77 -2.12
N ALA A 158 -8.46 27.79 -2.90
CA ALA A 158 -7.37 28.72 -2.58
C ALA A 158 -7.49 29.32 -1.17
N GLY A 159 -8.71 29.62 -0.71
CA GLY A 159 -8.96 30.12 0.65
C GLY A 159 -8.62 29.15 1.78
N LEU A 160 -8.47 27.84 1.48
CA LEU A 160 -8.11 26.81 2.47
C LEU A 160 -6.63 26.41 2.43
N LYS A 161 -5.79 27.07 1.63
CA LYS A 161 -4.34 26.81 1.55
C LYS A 161 -3.63 26.88 2.91
N GLY A 162 -3.96 27.91 3.68
CA GLY A 162 -3.41 28.11 5.03
C GLY A 162 -3.81 26.99 6.00
N PHE A 163 -5.06 26.52 5.92
CA PHE A 163 -5.56 25.41 6.70
C PHE A 163 -4.82 24.10 6.33
N VAL A 164 -4.75 23.76 5.05
CA VAL A 164 -4.05 22.56 4.57
C VAL A 164 -2.58 22.57 5.03
N ASN A 165 -1.88 23.67 4.82
CA ASN A 165 -0.48 23.80 5.22
C ASN A 165 -0.30 23.72 6.75
N GLY A 166 -1.19 24.34 7.52
CA GLY A 166 -1.16 24.33 8.99
C GLY A 166 -1.32 22.92 9.55
N VAL A 167 -2.31 22.16 9.06
CA VAL A 167 -2.57 20.77 9.48
C VAL A 167 -1.38 19.88 9.13
N LEU A 168 -0.87 19.93 7.88
CA LEU A 168 0.25 19.06 7.47
C LEU A 168 1.55 19.40 8.21
N ARG A 169 1.79 20.67 8.52
CA ARG A 169 2.94 21.04 9.37
C ARG A 169 2.78 20.54 10.81
N ALA A 170 1.55 20.50 11.33
CA ALA A 170 1.30 19.91 12.65
C ALA A 170 1.58 18.40 12.64
N VAL A 171 1.15 17.69 11.59
CA VAL A 171 1.47 16.27 11.36
C VAL A 171 2.99 16.06 11.29
N SER A 172 3.70 16.86 10.48
CA SER A 172 5.16 16.74 10.32
C SER A 172 5.93 16.88 11.64
N ARG A 173 5.51 17.82 12.51
CA ARG A 173 6.16 18.04 13.80
C ARG A 173 5.91 16.93 14.81
N ARG A 174 4.80 16.21 14.69
CA ARG A 174 4.33 15.21 15.66
C ARG A 174 4.45 13.77 15.15
N LYS A 175 5.24 13.51 14.12
CA LYS A 175 5.33 12.18 13.49
C LYS A 175 5.63 11.05 14.47
N GLU A 176 6.51 11.30 15.43
CA GLU A 176 6.97 10.31 16.41
C GLU A 176 6.00 10.14 17.59
N GLU A 177 4.97 11.01 17.67
CA GLU A 177 4.04 11.03 18.81
C GLU A 177 2.75 10.23 18.54
N PHE A 178 2.51 9.79 17.30
CA PHE A 178 1.25 9.12 16.95
C PHE A 178 1.26 7.67 17.43
N ASP A 179 0.82 7.48 18.67
CA ASP A 179 0.46 6.18 19.22
C ASP A 179 -1.02 6.21 19.62
N PHE A 180 -1.79 5.22 19.16
CA PHE A 180 -3.22 5.13 19.44
C PHE A 180 -3.45 3.95 20.39
N PRO A 181 -4.02 4.20 21.59
CA PRO A 181 -4.34 3.14 22.54
C PRO A 181 -5.51 2.27 22.06
N ASP A 182 -6.41 2.82 21.26
CA ASP A 182 -7.52 2.07 20.67
C ASP A 182 -7.07 1.29 19.42
N TRP A 183 -7.54 0.06 19.30
CA TRP A 183 -7.17 -0.84 18.23
C TRP A 183 -7.74 -0.42 16.87
N GLU A 184 -8.88 0.26 16.85
CA GLU A 184 -9.49 0.79 15.63
C GLU A 184 -8.50 1.70 14.88
N LYS A 185 -7.94 2.68 15.58
CA LYS A 185 -6.97 3.60 14.98
C LYS A 185 -5.57 3.02 14.86
N LYS A 186 -5.15 2.18 15.82
CA LYS A 186 -3.82 1.54 15.80
C LYS A 186 -3.66 0.64 14.59
N TYR A 187 -4.68 -0.17 14.28
CA TYR A 187 -4.65 -1.18 13.22
C TYR A 187 -5.45 -0.79 11.98
N SER A 188 -6.08 0.40 11.98
CA SER A 188 -6.94 0.88 10.86
C SER A 188 -8.06 -0.11 10.52
N MET A 189 -8.67 -0.70 11.53
CA MET A 189 -9.72 -1.72 11.38
C MET A 189 -10.98 -1.30 12.15
N PRO A 190 -12.20 -1.44 11.59
CA PRO A 190 -13.42 -1.07 12.28
C PRO A 190 -13.64 -1.83 13.59
N ASP A 191 -14.05 -1.14 14.66
CA ASP A 191 -14.25 -1.73 15.99
C ASP A 191 -15.17 -2.95 15.99
N TRP A 192 -16.28 -2.91 15.23
CA TRP A 192 -17.21 -4.02 15.15
C TRP A 192 -16.56 -5.33 14.65
N LEU A 193 -15.58 -5.21 13.75
CA LEU A 193 -14.85 -6.36 13.21
C LEU A 193 -13.81 -6.87 14.21
N ILE A 194 -13.13 -5.95 14.90
CA ILE A 194 -12.18 -6.27 15.97
C ILE A 194 -12.89 -7.03 17.09
N GLU A 195 -14.04 -6.54 17.55
CA GLU A 195 -14.82 -7.19 18.63
C GLU A 195 -15.37 -8.55 18.18
N ASN A 196 -15.83 -8.67 16.94
CA ASN A 196 -16.23 -9.94 16.37
C ASN A 196 -15.08 -10.96 16.37
N TRP A 197 -13.88 -10.58 15.96
CA TRP A 197 -12.73 -11.48 15.98
C TRP A 197 -12.24 -11.79 17.39
N LYS A 198 -12.27 -10.84 18.32
CA LYS A 198 -11.96 -11.09 19.73
C LYS A 198 -12.90 -12.12 20.34
N SER A 199 -14.17 -12.08 19.99
CA SER A 199 -15.16 -13.05 20.50
C SER A 199 -14.94 -14.46 19.97
N GLN A 200 -14.44 -14.59 18.72
CA GLN A 200 -14.22 -15.88 18.05
C GLN A 200 -12.84 -16.49 18.36
N TYR A 201 -11.80 -15.68 18.36
CA TYR A 201 -10.39 -16.13 18.38
C TYR A 201 -9.63 -15.70 19.66
N GLY A 202 -10.23 -14.86 20.47
CA GLY A 202 -9.59 -14.25 21.64
C GLY A 202 -8.66 -13.09 21.27
N SER A 203 -8.35 -12.24 22.28
CA SER A 203 -7.61 -10.99 22.05
C SER A 203 -6.22 -11.20 21.47
N LYS A 204 -5.47 -12.22 21.94
CA LYS A 204 -4.10 -12.47 21.47
C LYS A 204 -4.04 -12.84 19.99
N ALA A 205 -4.89 -13.77 19.56
CA ALA A 205 -4.92 -14.18 18.14
C ALA A 205 -5.41 -13.02 17.25
N THR A 206 -6.43 -12.29 17.70
CA THR A 206 -6.92 -11.10 16.97
C THR A 206 -5.83 -10.05 16.79
N GLU A 207 -5.04 -9.75 17.83
CA GLU A 207 -3.94 -8.78 17.70
C GLU A 207 -2.89 -9.24 16.69
N GLN A 208 -2.52 -10.52 16.71
CA GLN A 208 -1.59 -11.09 15.73
C GLN A 208 -2.13 -11.00 14.29
N MET A 209 -3.43 -11.25 14.09
CA MET A 209 -4.08 -11.09 12.78
C MET A 209 -4.04 -9.63 12.31
N LEU A 210 -4.38 -8.67 13.18
CA LEU A 210 -4.36 -7.24 12.86
C LEU A 210 -2.94 -6.74 12.51
N GLN A 211 -1.92 -7.21 13.24
CA GLN A 211 -0.52 -6.92 12.93
C GLN A 211 -0.12 -7.51 11.58
N ALA A 212 -0.55 -8.73 11.28
CA ALA A 212 -0.24 -9.39 10.01
C ALA A 212 -0.85 -8.65 8.80
N PHE A 213 -2.07 -8.12 8.92
CA PHE A 213 -2.68 -7.33 7.84
C PHE A 213 -1.92 -6.04 7.52
N LEU A 214 -1.24 -5.45 8.49
CA LEU A 214 -0.43 -4.23 8.30
C LEU A 214 1.02 -4.51 7.92
N ALA A 215 1.46 -5.77 7.96
CA ALA A 215 2.80 -6.16 7.59
C ALA A 215 2.99 -6.14 6.06
N GLU A 216 4.21 -5.79 5.62
CA GLU A 216 4.55 -5.94 4.21
C GLU A 216 4.60 -7.42 3.84
N MET A 217 3.65 -7.86 3.03
CA MET A 217 3.59 -9.23 2.54
C MET A 217 4.43 -9.37 1.28
N PRO A 218 5.22 -10.45 1.15
CA PRO A 218 5.93 -10.73 -0.08
C PRO A 218 4.95 -11.09 -1.19
N THR A 219 5.24 -10.65 -2.41
CA THR A 219 4.45 -11.06 -3.58
C THR A 219 4.71 -12.53 -3.88
N THR A 220 3.68 -13.35 -3.77
CA THR A 220 3.78 -14.78 -4.09
C THR A 220 3.30 -15.02 -5.51
N VAL A 221 4.11 -15.72 -6.30
CA VAL A 221 3.79 -16.07 -7.69
C VAL A 221 3.81 -17.58 -7.89
N ARG A 222 2.88 -18.08 -8.70
CA ARG A 222 2.88 -19.47 -9.14
C ARG A 222 3.62 -19.55 -10.46
N CYS A 223 4.69 -20.36 -10.51
CA CYS A 223 5.45 -20.59 -11.71
C CYS A 223 4.69 -21.49 -12.70
N ASN A 224 4.70 -21.12 -13.98
CA ASN A 224 4.20 -21.99 -15.05
C ASN A 224 5.35 -22.86 -15.55
N LEU A 225 5.45 -24.07 -14.99
CA LEU A 225 6.52 -25.03 -15.30
C LEU A 225 6.41 -25.68 -16.69
N ASP A 226 5.27 -25.48 -17.39
CA ASP A 226 5.13 -25.92 -18.78
C ASP A 226 5.87 -24.98 -19.75
N ARG A 227 6.26 -23.77 -19.31
CA ARG A 227 6.91 -22.76 -20.14
C ARG A 227 8.38 -22.54 -19.83
N ALA A 228 8.78 -22.69 -18.57
CA ALA A 228 10.15 -22.48 -18.11
C ALA A 228 10.41 -23.25 -16.82
N SER A 229 11.65 -23.65 -16.58
CA SER A 229 12.06 -24.27 -15.32
C SER A 229 12.06 -23.26 -14.17
N LEU A 230 12.06 -23.74 -12.92
CA LEU A 230 12.15 -22.89 -11.73
C LEU A 230 13.45 -22.06 -11.73
N GLU A 231 14.54 -22.68 -12.15
CA GLU A 231 15.85 -22.06 -12.25
C GLU A 231 15.86 -20.90 -13.24
N GLU A 232 15.33 -21.10 -14.45
CA GLU A 232 15.23 -20.06 -15.48
C GLU A 232 14.35 -18.88 -15.02
N ILE A 233 13.23 -19.17 -14.32
CA ILE A 233 12.35 -18.14 -13.79
C ILE A 233 13.06 -17.37 -12.68
N ARG A 234 13.78 -18.06 -11.78
CA ARG A 234 14.55 -17.44 -10.70
C ARG A 234 15.63 -16.51 -11.27
N GLU A 235 16.46 -17.00 -12.17
CA GLU A 235 17.52 -16.23 -12.82
C GLU A 235 16.97 -15.00 -13.55
N SER A 236 15.85 -15.14 -14.26
CA SER A 236 15.21 -14.03 -14.96
C SER A 236 14.69 -12.94 -13.99
N LEU A 237 14.17 -13.31 -12.83
CA LEU A 237 13.70 -12.37 -11.81
C LEU A 237 14.88 -11.71 -11.09
N GLU A 238 15.91 -12.45 -10.74
CA GLU A 238 17.12 -11.95 -10.08
C GLU A 238 17.90 -10.99 -10.97
N ALA A 239 17.98 -11.27 -12.28
CA ALA A 239 18.56 -10.37 -13.27
C ALA A 239 17.84 -9.02 -13.37
N GLN A 240 16.55 -8.98 -12.97
CA GLN A 240 15.76 -7.75 -12.88
C GLN A 240 15.85 -7.08 -11.49
N GLY A 241 16.69 -7.59 -10.59
CA GLY A 241 16.90 -7.05 -9.25
C GLY A 241 15.83 -7.46 -8.24
N VAL A 242 15.07 -8.53 -8.50
CA VAL A 242 14.07 -9.09 -7.58
C VAL A 242 14.74 -10.16 -6.73
N THR A 243 14.63 -10.07 -5.41
CA THR A 243 15.07 -11.14 -4.51
C THR A 243 14.00 -12.24 -4.47
N VAL A 244 14.38 -13.45 -4.83
CA VAL A 244 13.49 -14.61 -4.92
C VAL A 244 13.76 -15.58 -3.78
N THR A 245 12.71 -16.02 -3.09
CA THR A 245 12.79 -17.06 -2.05
C THR A 245 11.68 -18.09 -2.24
N GLU A 246 11.94 -19.34 -1.88
CA GLU A 246 10.89 -20.36 -1.88
C GLU A 246 9.86 -20.07 -0.79
N SER A 247 8.60 -20.39 -1.09
CA SER A 247 7.52 -20.22 -0.10
C SER A 247 7.63 -21.28 0.99
N PRO A 248 7.67 -20.90 2.29
CA PRO A 248 7.71 -21.88 3.37
C PRO A 248 6.40 -22.68 3.52
N LEU A 249 5.32 -22.23 2.85
CA LEU A 249 4.00 -22.86 2.94
C LEU A 249 3.77 -23.97 1.92
N LEU A 250 4.64 -24.08 0.91
CA LEU A 250 4.49 -25.00 -0.22
C LEU A 250 5.82 -25.71 -0.56
N ALA A 251 6.56 -26.07 0.47
CA ALA A 251 7.76 -26.90 0.34
C ALA A 251 7.39 -28.36 0.03
#